data_404f9da301b1a20a0810eede27654999
#
_entry.id   404f9da301b1a20a0810eede27654999
#
_cell.length_a   1.000
_cell.length_b   1.000
_cell.length_c   1.000
_cell.angle_alpha   90.00
_cell.angle_beta   90.00
_cell.angle_gamma   90.00
#
_symmetry.space_group_name_H-M   'P 1'
#
loop_
_entity.id
_entity.type
_entity.pdbx_description
1 polymer ?
#
loop_
_entity_poly.entity_id
_entity_poly.type
_entity_poly.pdbx_seq_one_letter_code
_entity_poly.pdbx_strand_id
1 'polypeptide(L)'
;MLGTIMAANVFFTIIPAHWELVRAKQELREPDPVPGLRAKQRSVHNNYLTLPVVFTMLAGHFAFTFGSGHAWLVLLAILALVAAIRHFFNLWHQGRRAWWLPAAVGVAAIALAVVLAPEDTPAVETRVTDAEAQAIVTERCTACHAGASAPNGVRLETLDGMRANASSIESMVSSGAMPPGNTTGLTDDERAKLVAWAGTAG
;
A
#
# COMPACT_ATOMS: atom_id res chain seq x y z
N MET A 1 -9.02 12.03 -0.93
CA MET A 1 -10.14 12.24 0.02
C MET A 1 -9.67 12.40 1.47
N LEU A 2 -8.96 11.46 2.12
CA LEU A 2 -8.48 11.63 3.52
C LEU A 2 -7.62 12.88 3.73
N GLY A 3 -6.63 13.13 2.88
CA GLY A 3 -5.78 14.31 2.95
C GLY A 3 -6.56 15.62 2.81
N THR A 4 -7.62 15.65 1.99
CA THR A 4 -8.51 16.80 1.85
C THR A 4 -9.27 17.10 3.16
N ILE A 5 -9.74 16.05 3.85
CA ILE A 5 -10.38 16.19 5.17
C ILE A 5 -9.38 16.75 6.19
N MET A 6 -8.15 16.25 6.18
CA MET A 6 -7.09 16.75 7.08
C MET A 6 -6.78 18.23 6.83
N ALA A 7 -6.65 18.63 5.56
CA ALA A 7 -6.43 20.02 5.19
C ALA A 7 -7.61 20.91 5.61
N ALA A 8 -8.84 20.46 5.37
CA ALA A 8 -10.06 21.17 5.79
C ALA A 8 -10.13 21.35 7.31
N ASN A 9 -9.77 20.35 8.10
CA ASN A 9 -9.69 20.46 9.55
C ASN A 9 -8.71 21.56 9.98
N VAL A 10 -7.56 21.68 9.30
CA VAL A 10 -6.58 22.73 9.59
C VAL A 10 -7.14 24.09 9.22
N PHE A 11 -7.59 24.29 7.98
CA PHE A 11 -8.03 25.59 7.47
C PHE A 11 -9.27 26.13 8.18
N PHE A 12 -10.27 25.28 8.41
CA PHE A 12 -11.58 25.74 8.88
C PHE A 12 -11.77 25.63 10.39
N THR A 13 -10.89 24.91 11.10
CA THR A 13 -11.07 24.73 12.55
C THR A 13 -9.81 25.06 13.35
N ILE A 14 -8.65 24.52 12.97
CA ILE A 14 -7.43 24.65 13.79
C ILE A 14 -6.88 26.08 13.69
N ILE A 15 -6.71 26.61 12.49
CA ILE A 15 -6.19 27.97 12.28
C ILE A 15 -7.10 29.04 12.93
N PRO A 16 -8.42 29.05 12.71
CA PRO A 16 -9.30 30.03 13.36
C PRO A 16 -9.25 29.98 14.88
N ALA A 17 -9.18 28.79 15.47
CA ALA A 17 -9.06 28.62 16.91
C ALA A 17 -7.71 29.17 17.45
N HIS A 18 -6.61 29.01 16.72
CA HIS A 18 -5.33 29.61 17.10
C HIS A 18 -5.36 31.16 17.01
N TRP A 19 -6.05 31.72 16.03
CA TRP A 19 -6.26 33.17 15.95
C TRP A 19 -6.98 33.71 17.18
N GLU A 20 -7.99 32.99 17.69
CA GLU A 20 -8.65 33.37 18.94
C GLU A 20 -7.67 33.41 20.11
N LEU A 21 -6.80 32.39 20.27
CA LEU A 21 -5.77 32.36 21.31
C LEU A 21 -4.79 33.56 21.19
N VAL A 22 -4.35 33.87 19.96
CA VAL A 22 -3.44 34.99 19.70
C VAL A 22 -4.09 36.33 20.07
N ARG A 23 -5.34 36.56 19.61
CA ARG A 23 -6.09 37.79 19.91
C ARG A 23 -6.34 37.96 21.41
N ALA A 24 -6.81 36.92 22.10
CA ALA A 24 -7.02 36.95 23.53
C ALA A 24 -5.73 37.33 24.29
N LYS A 25 -4.59 36.78 23.83
CA LYS A 25 -3.28 37.16 24.43
C LYS A 25 -2.90 38.60 24.17
N GLN A 26 -3.16 39.13 22.97
CA GLN A 26 -2.90 40.53 22.63
C GLN A 26 -3.78 41.49 23.42
N GLU A 27 -5.03 41.13 23.63
CA GLU A 27 -6.04 41.89 24.36
C GLU A 27 -5.99 41.70 25.86
N LEU A 28 -5.02 40.92 26.38
CA LEU A 28 -4.85 40.59 27.80
C LEU A 28 -6.12 40.04 28.46
N ARG A 29 -6.97 39.34 27.70
CA ARG A 29 -8.18 38.64 28.17
C ARG A 29 -7.98 37.14 28.18
N GLU A 30 -8.84 36.45 28.90
CA GLU A 30 -8.90 35.01 28.82
C GLU A 30 -9.51 34.56 27.47
N PRO A 31 -8.92 33.55 26.78
CA PRO A 31 -9.46 33.03 25.54
C PRO A 31 -10.72 32.20 25.78
N ASP A 32 -11.65 32.22 24.81
CA ASP A 32 -12.78 31.30 24.79
C ASP A 32 -12.25 29.85 24.67
N PRO A 33 -12.57 28.94 25.60
CA PRO A 33 -12.08 27.56 25.56
C PRO A 33 -12.70 26.72 24.44
N VAL A 34 -13.88 27.06 23.93
CA VAL A 34 -14.64 26.24 22.99
C VAL A 34 -13.93 26.06 21.65
N PRO A 35 -13.41 27.10 20.98
CA PRO A 35 -12.62 26.94 19.76
C PRO A 35 -11.39 26.05 19.96
N GLY A 36 -10.69 26.27 21.10
CA GLY A 36 -9.49 25.47 21.44
C GLY A 36 -9.78 23.98 21.62
N LEU A 37 -10.88 23.62 22.27
CA LEU A 37 -11.32 22.22 22.43
C LEU A 37 -11.66 21.58 21.09
N ARG A 38 -12.36 22.31 20.22
CA ARG A 38 -12.67 21.83 18.85
C ARG A 38 -11.41 21.62 18.02
N ALA A 39 -10.48 22.56 18.06
CA ALA A 39 -9.19 22.46 17.37
C ALA A 39 -8.39 21.24 17.86
N LYS A 40 -8.33 21.03 19.18
CA LYS A 40 -7.68 19.84 19.77
C LYS A 40 -8.29 18.54 19.25
N GLN A 41 -9.62 18.45 19.21
CA GLN A 41 -10.32 17.27 18.68
C GLN A 41 -9.96 17.02 17.20
N ARG A 42 -9.97 18.07 16.36
CA ARG A 42 -9.61 17.96 14.94
C ARG A 42 -8.15 17.62 14.73
N SER A 43 -7.27 18.13 15.58
CA SER A 43 -5.85 17.77 15.57
C SER A 43 -5.64 16.29 15.91
N VAL A 44 -6.38 15.75 16.88
CA VAL A 44 -6.37 14.32 17.20
C VAL A 44 -6.87 13.49 16.02
N HIS A 45 -7.95 13.90 15.34
CA HIS A 45 -8.41 13.20 14.13
C HIS A 45 -7.34 13.19 13.03
N ASN A 46 -6.71 14.33 12.73
CA ASN A 46 -5.62 14.41 11.76
C ASN A 46 -4.45 13.51 12.15
N ASN A 47 -4.14 13.44 13.43
CA ASN A 47 -3.12 12.56 13.97
C ASN A 47 -3.38 11.07 13.65
N TYR A 48 -4.63 10.60 13.82
CA TYR A 48 -4.99 9.22 13.44
C TYR A 48 -4.96 8.99 11.93
N LEU A 49 -5.27 10.00 11.12
CA LEU A 49 -5.28 9.89 9.66
C LEU A 49 -3.89 9.97 9.03
N THR A 50 -2.86 10.42 9.76
CA THR A 50 -1.51 10.63 9.21
C THR A 50 -0.92 9.34 8.65
N LEU A 51 -0.85 8.27 9.43
CA LEU A 51 -0.30 6.99 8.99
C LEU A 51 -1.11 6.35 7.86
N PRO A 52 -2.46 6.30 7.92
CA PRO A 52 -3.28 5.88 6.79
C PRO A 52 -2.99 6.63 5.50
N VAL A 53 -2.87 7.96 5.55
CA VAL A 53 -2.56 8.76 4.34
C VAL A 53 -1.18 8.44 3.80
N VAL A 54 -0.15 8.40 4.65
CA VAL A 54 1.21 8.03 4.23
C VAL A 54 1.24 6.64 3.64
N PHE A 55 0.56 5.67 4.26
CA PHE A 55 0.49 4.32 3.72
C PHE A 55 -0.17 4.30 2.33
N THR A 56 -1.32 4.97 2.15
CA THR A 56 -1.99 5.00 0.84
C THR A 56 -1.17 5.69 -0.25
N MET A 57 -0.32 6.66 0.11
CA MET A 57 0.63 7.27 -0.84
C MET A 57 1.73 6.30 -1.28
N LEU A 58 2.18 5.43 -0.38
CA LEU A 58 3.24 4.44 -0.65
C LEU A 58 2.70 3.11 -1.17
N ALA A 59 1.41 2.84 -1.02
CA ALA A 59 0.78 1.56 -1.33
C ALA A 59 1.00 1.10 -2.78
N GLY A 60 1.13 2.04 -3.73
CA GLY A 60 1.44 1.72 -5.13
C GLY A 60 2.81 1.06 -5.35
N HIS A 61 3.72 1.12 -4.36
CA HIS A 61 5.01 0.43 -4.41
C HIS A 61 4.98 -0.96 -3.80
N PHE A 62 3.85 -1.37 -3.22
CA PHE A 62 3.69 -2.67 -2.56
C PHE A 62 2.69 -3.54 -3.31
N ALA A 63 3.21 -4.48 -4.09
CA ALA A 63 2.42 -5.37 -4.93
C ALA A 63 1.35 -6.16 -4.16
N PHE A 64 1.67 -6.61 -2.94
CA PHE A 64 0.76 -7.39 -2.09
C PHE A 64 -0.52 -6.63 -1.70
N THR A 65 -0.53 -5.31 -1.77
CA THR A 65 -1.72 -4.51 -1.46
C THR A 65 -2.81 -4.61 -2.52
N PHE A 66 -2.46 -4.98 -3.76
CA PHE A 66 -3.36 -4.99 -4.91
C PHE A 66 -3.43 -6.34 -5.62
N GLY A 67 -2.48 -7.25 -5.35
CA GLY A 67 -2.34 -8.53 -6.06
C GLY A 67 -3.35 -9.61 -5.67
N SER A 68 -4.08 -9.44 -4.55
CA SER A 68 -5.05 -10.43 -4.09
C SER A 68 -6.48 -10.07 -4.52
N GLY A 69 -7.33 -11.08 -4.75
CA GLY A 69 -8.77 -10.89 -5.01
C GLY A 69 -9.50 -10.19 -3.84
N HIS A 70 -8.85 -10.08 -2.67
CA HIS A 70 -9.37 -9.46 -1.46
C HIS A 70 -8.55 -8.22 -1.05
N ALA A 71 -7.96 -7.50 -2.02
CA ALA A 71 -7.12 -6.32 -1.80
C ALA A 71 -7.74 -5.27 -0.85
N TRP A 72 -9.06 -5.08 -0.91
CA TRP A 72 -9.77 -4.16 -0.02
C TRP A 72 -9.73 -4.60 1.46
N LEU A 73 -9.77 -5.92 1.74
CA LEU A 73 -9.62 -6.45 3.11
C LEU A 73 -8.19 -6.25 3.61
N VAL A 74 -7.20 -6.50 2.77
CA VAL A 74 -5.78 -6.25 3.07
C VAL A 74 -5.57 -4.78 3.42
N LEU A 75 -6.10 -3.87 2.60
CA LEU A 75 -6.05 -2.44 2.86
C LEU A 75 -6.69 -2.08 4.20
N LEU A 76 -7.91 -2.56 4.47
CA LEU A 76 -8.59 -2.31 5.74
C LEU A 76 -7.80 -2.84 6.94
N ALA A 77 -7.23 -4.04 6.84
CA ALA A 77 -6.42 -4.63 7.91
C ALA A 77 -5.18 -3.76 8.20
N ILE A 78 -4.46 -3.33 7.17
CA ILE A 78 -3.30 -2.46 7.34
C ILE A 78 -3.70 -1.11 7.94
N LEU A 79 -4.79 -0.49 7.46
CA LEU A 79 -5.29 0.77 8.01
C LEU A 79 -5.67 0.63 9.50
N ALA A 80 -6.28 -0.50 9.88
CA ALA A 80 -6.60 -0.79 11.27
C ALA A 80 -5.34 -0.95 12.14
N LEU A 81 -4.32 -1.66 11.64
CA LEU A 81 -3.03 -1.85 12.32
C LEU A 81 -2.32 -0.50 12.54
N VAL A 82 -2.22 0.35 11.52
CA VAL A 82 -1.54 1.65 11.65
C VAL A 82 -2.32 2.60 12.57
N ALA A 83 -3.66 2.54 12.57
CA ALA A 83 -4.49 3.28 13.50
C ALA A 83 -4.30 2.80 14.95
N ALA A 84 -4.18 1.49 15.19
CA ALA A 84 -3.92 0.91 16.49
C ALA A 84 -2.53 1.29 17.04
N ILE A 85 -1.49 1.29 16.19
CA ILE A 85 -0.16 1.80 16.53
C ILE A 85 -0.27 3.27 16.98
N ARG A 86 -0.99 4.08 16.20
CA ARG A 86 -1.17 5.51 16.54
C ARG A 86 -1.93 5.70 17.84
N HIS A 87 -2.93 4.86 18.08
CA HIS A 87 -3.69 4.86 19.33
C HIS A 87 -2.80 4.56 20.54
N PHE A 88 -1.92 3.58 20.43
CA PHE A 88 -0.92 3.29 21.47
C PHE A 88 -0.09 4.53 21.82
N PHE A 89 0.48 5.21 20.82
CA PHE A 89 1.28 6.41 21.06
C PHE A 89 0.45 7.56 21.66
N ASN A 90 -0.81 7.72 21.27
CA ASN A 90 -1.69 8.72 21.86
C ASN A 90 -1.99 8.42 23.33
N LEU A 91 -2.21 7.15 23.71
CA LEU A 91 -2.36 6.73 25.10
C LEU A 91 -1.06 6.95 25.91
N TRP A 92 0.07 6.60 25.32
CA TRP A 92 1.37 6.79 25.91
C TRP A 92 1.62 8.26 26.30
N HIS A 93 1.36 9.19 25.40
CA HIS A 93 1.49 10.62 25.66
C HIS A 93 0.50 11.16 26.73
N GLN A 94 -0.58 10.42 26.97
CA GLN A 94 -1.52 10.70 28.05
C GLN A 94 -1.10 10.06 29.38
N GLY A 95 0.07 9.42 29.46
CA GLY A 95 0.55 8.71 30.65
C GLY A 95 -0.06 7.30 30.84
N ARG A 96 -0.89 6.84 29.92
CA ARG A 96 -1.53 5.51 29.98
C ARG A 96 -0.65 4.48 29.26
N ARG A 97 -0.09 3.53 29.99
CA ARG A 97 0.80 2.49 29.45
C ARG A 97 0.03 1.22 29.11
N ALA A 98 -0.52 1.15 27.90
CA ALA A 98 -1.27 -0.02 27.41
C ALA A 98 -0.36 -0.96 26.59
N TRP A 99 0.62 -1.62 27.24
CA TRP A 99 1.62 -2.48 26.58
C TRP A 99 1.03 -3.69 25.84
N TRP A 100 -0.20 -4.09 26.16
CA TRP A 100 -0.90 -5.15 25.43
C TRP A 100 -1.21 -4.76 23.97
N LEU A 101 -1.38 -3.45 23.69
CA LEU A 101 -1.70 -2.96 22.34
C LEU A 101 -0.58 -3.25 21.33
N PRO A 102 0.70 -2.86 21.55
CA PRO A 102 1.77 -3.17 20.61
C PRO A 102 1.98 -4.68 20.47
N ALA A 103 1.78 -5.47 21.53
CA ALA A 103 1.83 -6.93 21.45
C ALA A 103 0.73 -7.48 20.53
N ALA A 104 -0.52 -7.02 20.70
CA ALA A 104 -1.65 -7.42 19.86
C ALA A 104 -1.45 -7.00 18.39
N VAL A 105 -0.95 -5.78 18.16
CA VAL A 105 -0.63 -5.29 16.82
C VAL A 105 0.48 -6.13 16.18
N GLY A 106 1.53 -6.49 16.94
CA GLY A 106 2.60 -7.35 16.45
C GLY A 106 2.10 -8.73 16.02
N VAL A 107 1.27 -9.38 16.85
CA VAL A 107 0.65 -10.67 16.51
C VAL A 107 -0.23 -10.55 15.27
N ALA A 108 -1.07 -9.52 15.19
CA ALA A 108 -1.95 -9.32 14.04
C ALA A 108 -1.16 -9.00 12.75
N ALA A 109 -0.06 -8.27 12.85
CA ALA A 109 0.82 -8.00 11.71
C ALA A 109 1.52 -9.28 11.21
N ILE A 110 2.00 -10.13 12.12
CA ILE A 110 2.58 -11.44 11.77
C ILE A 110 1.52 -12.33 11.11
N ALA A 111 0.32 -12.42 11.70
CA ALA A 111 -0.78 -13.19 11.11
C ALA A 111 -1.13 -12.70 9.70
N LEU A 112 -1.20 -11.39 9.50
CA LEU A 112 -1.44 -10.81 8.18
C LEU A 112 -0.31 -11.14 7.21
N ALA A 113 0.96 -11.07 7.64
CA ALA A 113 2.11 -11.42 6.82
C ALA A 113 2.10 -12.90 6.40
N VAL A 114 1.71 -13.80 7.31
CA VAL A 114 1.56 -15.24 7.01
C VAL A 114 0.43 -15.48 5.99
N VAL A 115 -0.71 -14.80 6.15
CA VAL A 115 -1.84 -14.92 5.20
C VAL A 115 -1.48 -14.35 3.82
N LEU A 116 -0.63 -13.33 3.77
CA LEU A 116 -0.19 -12.70 2.51
C LEU A 116 1.11 -13.29 1.97
N ALA A 117 1.71 -14.27 2.68
CA ALA A 117 2.87 -14.96 2.16
C ALA A 117 2.52 -15.60 0.81
N PRO A 118 3.37 -15.45 -0.21
CA PRO A 118 3.17 -16.15 -1.48
C PRO A 118 3.02 -17.64 -1.20
N GLU A 119 2.00 -18.29 -1.75
CA GLU A 119 1.98 -19.74 -1.78
C GLU A 119 3.19 -20.20 -2.58
N ASP A 120 3.96 -21.15 -2.03
CA ASP A 120 5.03 -21.78 -2.77
C ASP A 120 4.44 -22.37 -4.05
N THR A 121 4.59 -21.66 -5.16
CA THR A 121 4.18 -22.18 -6.46
C THR A 121 5.01 -23.45 -6.68
N PRO A 122 4.40 -24.64 -6.79
CA PRO A 122 5.17 -25.86 -6.99
C PRO A 122 6.12 -25.62 -8.16
N ALA A 123 7.41 -25.87 -7.94
CA ALA A 123 8.42 -25.74 -8.96
C ALA A 123 7.97 -26.62 -10.14
N VAL A 124 7.57 -25.98 -11.24
CA VAL A 124 7.27 -26.68 -12.48
C VAL A 124 8.61 -27.25 -12.95
N GLU A 125 8.86 -28.54 -12.72
CA GLU A 125 10.08 -29.22 -13.17
C GLU A 125 10.23 -29.21 -14.70
N THR A 126 9.21 -28.76 -15.41
CA THR A 126 9.22 -28.66 -16.86
C THR A 126 10.01 -27.43 -17.27
N ARG A 127 11.09 -27.65 -17.98
CA ARG A 127 11.90 -26.59 -18.59
C ARG A 127 11.00 -25.82 -19.58
N VAL A 128 10.52 -24.65 -19.16
CA VAL A 128 9.70 -23.79 -20.01
C VAL A 128 10.58 -23.20 -21.09
N THR A 129 10.17 -23.38 -22.34
CA THR A 129 10.92 -22.85 -23.50
C THR A 129 10.68 -21.36 -23.68
N ASP A 130 11.63 -20.67 -24.32
CA ASP A 130 11.48 -19.26 -24.71
C ASP A 130 10.20 -19.01 -25.53
N ALA A 131 9.86 -19.94 -26.41
CA ALA A 131 8.65 -19.83 -27.24
C ALA A 131 7.35 -19.91 -26.44
N GLU A 132 7.29 -20.79 -25.44
CA GLU A 132 6.13 -20.90 -24.55
C GLU A 132 5.97 -19.66 -23.68
N ALA A 133 7.06 -19.17 -23.09
CA ALA A 133 7.05 -17.94 -22.29
C ALA A 133 6.64 -16.74 -23.14
N GLN A 134 7.16 -16.64 -24.37
CA GLN A 134 6.84 -15.55 -25.28
C GLN A 134 5.38 -15.59 -25.73
N ALA A 135 4.80 -16.77 -25.94
CA ALA A 135 3.39 -16.92 -26.27
C ALA A 135 2.48 -16.38 -25.14
N ILE A 136 2.78 -16.76 -23.89
CA ILE A 136 2.04 -16.27 -22.71
C ILE A 136 2.19 -14.74 -22.57
N VAL A 137 3.42 -14.21 -22.67
CA VAL A 137 3.68 -12.77 -22.58
C VAL A 137 2.96 -12.00 -23.68
N THR A 138 2.96 -12.52 -24.89
CA THR A 138 2.27 -11.90 -26.04
C THR A 138 0.77 -11.78 -25.77
N GLU A 139 0.17 -12.80 -25.23
CA GLU A 139 -1.28 -12.83 -24.97
C GLU A 139 -1.68 -12.01 -23.72
N ARG A 140 -0.89 -12.07 -22.65
CA ARG A 140 -1.26 -11.54 -21.33
C ARG A 140 -0.63 -10.18 -20.97
N CYS A 141 0.51 -9.82 -21.58
CA CYS A 141 1.32 -8.69 -21.12
C CYS A 141 1.47 -7.59 -22.16
N THR A 142 1.58 -7.92 -23.44
CA THR A 142 1.90 -6.94 -24.49
C THR A 142 0.81 -5.90 -24.73
N ALA A 143 -0.43 -6.17 -24.32
CA ALA A 143 -1.50 -5.17 -24.37
C ALA A 143 -1.12 -3.85 -23.64
N CYS A 144 -0.28 -3.94 -22.59
CA CYS A 144 0.23 -2.79 -21.85
C CYS A 144 1.75 -2.59 -22.01
N HIS A 145 2.50 -3.66 -22.23
CA HIS A 145 3.97 -3.67 -22.24
C HIS A 145 4.57 -3.78 -23.66
N ALA A 146 3.97 -3.09 -24.62
CA ALA A 146 4.49 -2.99 -25.98
C ALA A 146 4.60 -1.52 -26.45
N GLY A 147 5.53 -1.27 -27.38
CA GLY A 147 5.71 0.02 -28.02
C GLY A 147 6.36 1.11 -27.14
N ALA A 148 6.35 2.34 -27.66
CA ALA A 148 7.03 3.48 -27.03
C ALA A 148 6.32 4.00 -25.76
N SER A 149 5.04 3.68 -25.57
CA SER A 149 4.21 4.09 -24.44
C SER A 149 4.14 3.06 -23.32
N ALA A 150 4.95 2.00 -23.38
CA ALA A 150 4.99 0.98 -22.33
C ALA A 150 5.29 1.60 -20.96
N PRO A 151 4.51 1.28 -19.91
CA PRO A 151 4.69 1.81 -18.58
C PRO A 151 6.11 1.58 -18.08
N ASN A 152 6.72 2.61 -17.48
CA ASN A 152 8.10 2.59 -16.98
C ASN A 152 9.16 2.16 -17.99
N GLY A 153 8.84 2.18 -19.31
CA GLY A 153 9.74 1.74 -20.36
C GLY A 153 9.93 0.22 -20.43
N VAL A 154 9.16 -0.55 -19.70
CA VAL A 154 9.22 -2.02 -19.69
C VAL A 154 8.54 -2.56 -20.94
N ARG A 155 9.34 -3.02 -21.90
CA ARG A 155 8.88 -3.60 -23.16
C ARG A 155 9.09 -5.10 -23.15
N LEU A 156 8.02 -5.85 -23.44
CA LEU A 156 8.02 -7.31 -23.38
C LEU A 156 7.63 -7.96 -24.73
N GLU A 157 7.57 -7.17 -25.82
CA GLU A 157 7.22 -7.65 -27.16
C GLU A 157 8.29 -8.52 -27.82
N THR A 158 9.54 -8.48 -27.31
CA THR A 158 10.65 -9.26 -27.83
C THR A 158 11.26 -10.13 -26.74
N LEU A 159 11.87 -11.25 -27.13
CA LEU A 159 12.56 -12.14 -26.21
C LEU A 159 13.70 -11.43 -25.44
N ASP A 160 14.43 -10.54 -26.12
CA ASP A 160 15.49 -9.75 -25.49
C ASP A 160 14.90 -8.79 -24.43
N GLY A 161 13.77 -8.16 -24.73
CA GLY A 161 13.03 -7.32 -23.77
C GLY A 161 12.53 -8.11 -22.56
N MET A 162 12.05 -9.33 -22.78
CA MET A 162 11.66 -10.24 -21.71
C MET A 162 12.84 -10.65 -20.83
N ARG A 163 13.96 -11.03 -21.43
CA ARG A 163 15.19 -11.41 -20.69
C ARG A 163 15.79 -10.23 -19.91
N ALA A 164 15.82 -9.04 -20.50
CA ALA A 164 16.28 -7.83 -19.81
C ALA A 164 15.42 -7.49 -18.56
N ASN A 165 14.19 -7.97 -18.51
CA ASN A 165 13.26 -7.75 -17.40
C ASN A 165 12.91 -9.03 -16.64
N ALA A 166 13.67 -10.11 -16.77
CA ALA A 166 13.34 -11.42 -16.21
C ALA A 166 13.11 -11.38 -14.69
N SER A 167 14.00 -10.76 -13.92
CA SER A 167 13.83 -10.60 -12.48
C SER A 167 12.58 -9.81 -12.08
N SER A 168 12.22 -8.80 -12.88
CA SER A 168 10.98 -8.04 -12.67
C SER A 168 9.75 -8.87 -13.01
N ILE A 169 9.79 -9.65 -14.09
CA ILE A 169 8.72 -10.58 -14.45
C ILE A 169 8.52 -11.59 -13.30
N GLU A 170 9.60 -12.22 -12.84
CA GLU A 170 9.55 -13.18 -11.75
C GLU A 170 8.88 -12.57 -10.50
N SER A 171 9.38 -11.44 -10.02
CA SER A 171 8.89 -10.84 -8.78
C SER A 171 7.45 -10.30 -8.90
N MET A 172 7.09 -9.67 -10.02
CA MET A 172 5.77 -9.08 -10.21
C MET A 172 4.70 -10.12 -10.53
N VAL A 173 5.06 -11.18 -11.25
CA VAL A 173 4.14 -12.26 -11.59
C VAL A 173 3.95 -13.21 -10.41
N SER A 174 5.01 -13.57 -9.68
CA SER A 174 4.89 -14.42 -8.48
C SER A 174 4.08 -13.76 -7.36
N SER A 175 4.28 -12.45 -7.15
CA SER A 175 3.53 -11.68 -6.15
C SER A 175 2.07 -11.39 -6.56
N GLY A 176 1.66 -11.71 -7.78
CA GLY A 176 0.33 -11.36 -8.30
C GLY A 176 0.14 -9.86 -8.61
N ALA A 177 1.19 -9.05 -8.56
CA ALA A 177 1.13 -7.63 -8.89
C ALA A 177 0.82 -7.39 -10.38
N MET A 178 1.27 -8.29 -11.22
CA MET A 178 1.01 -8.27 -12.66
C MET A 178 0.35 -9.59 -13.12
N PRO A 179 -0.61 -9.48 -14.00
CA PRO A 179 -1.35 -8.30 -14.45
C PRO A 179 -2.16 -7.65 -13.30
N PRO A 180 -2.32 -6.31 -13.27
CA PRO A 180 -3.04 -5.65 -12.18
C PRO A 180 -4.46 -6.17 -12.04
N GLY A 181 -4.84 -6.68 -10.85
CA GLY A 181 -6.15 -7.31 -10.63
C GLY A 181 -6.46 -8.48 -11.54
N ASN A 182 -5.46 -9.09 -12.13
CA ASN A 182 -5.57 -10.16 -13.13
C ASN A 182 -6.47 -9.82 -14.33
N THR A 183 -6.40 -8.58 -14.81
CA THR A 183 -7.28 -8.04 -15.87
C THR A 183 -7.16 -8.77 -17.21
N THR A 184 -6.01 -9.42 -17.47
CA THR A 184 -5.79 -10.20 -18.71
C THR A 184 -6.09 -11.68 -18.55
N GLY A 185 -6.54 -12.11 -17.35
CA GLY A 185 -6.92 -13.50 -17.11
C GLY A 185 -5.76 -14.49 -17.13
N LEU A 186 -4.57 -14.08 -16.63
CA LEU A 186 -3.41 -14.95 -16.47
C LEU A 186 -3.78 -16.12 -15.54
N THR A 187 -3.66 -17.34 -16.02
CA THR A 187 -3.96 -18.54 -15.23
C THR A 187 -2.82 -18.90 -14.29
N ASP A 188 -3.10 -19.74 -13.27
CA ASP A 188 -2.06 -20.16 -12.32
C ASP A 188 -0.98 -21.01 -12.99
N ASP A 189 -1.33 -21.82 -13.99
CA ASP A 189 -0.37 -22.59 -14.82
C ASP A 189 0.54 -21.67 -15.64
N GLU A 190 -0.05 -20.69 -16.33
CA GLU A 190 0.72 -19.66 -17.08
C GLU A 190 1.63 -18.86 -16.16
N ARG A 191 1.15 -18.49 -14.96
CA ARG A 191 1.91 -17.82 -13.92
C ARG A 191 3.12 -18.65 -13.49
N ALA A 192 2.91 -19.91 -13.14
CA ALA A 192 3.96 -20.83 -12.75
C ALA A 192 5.02 -21.00 -13.85
N LYS A 193 4.59 -21.13 -15.11
CA LYS A 193 5.49 -21.22 -16.26
C LYS A 193 6.34 -19.96 -16.43
N LEU A 194 5.72 -18.77 -16.36
CA LEU A 194 6.47 -17.51 -16.49
C LEU A 194 7.48 -17.32 -15.37
N VAL A 195 7.13 -17.63 -14.13
CA VAL A 195 8.03 -17.56 -12.98
C VAL A 195 9.20 -18.53 -13.16
N ALA A 196 8.93 -19.79 -13.55
CA ALA A 196 9.97 -20.79 -13.79
C ALA A 196 10.91 -20.38 -14.92
N TRP A 197 10.38 -19.85 -16.02
CA TRP A 197 11.17 -19.34 -17.13
C TRP A 197 12.04 -18.16 -16.68
N ALA A 198 11.45 -17.17 -16.02
CA ALA A 198 12.15 -15.96 -15.59
C ALA A 198 13.29 -16.26 -14.61
N GLY A 199 13.13 -17.20 -13.69
CA GLY A 199 14.16 -17.64 -12.76
C GLY A 199 15.37 -18.33 -13.44
N THR A 200 15.23 -18.77 -14.70
CA THR A 200 16.32 -19.40 -15.47
C THR A 200 16.88 -18.51 -16.59
N ALA A 201 16.20 -17.43 -16.92
CA ALA A 201 16.53 -16.55 -18.04
C ALA A 201 17.33 -15.29 -17.65
N GLY A 202 17.48 -15.02 -16.33
CA GLY A 202 18.17 -13.87 -15.75
C GLY A 202 19.65 -14.10 -15.46
#